data_9351f833ef0e7bd1f5edb9f215fef0e4
#
_entry.id   9351f833ef0e7bd1f5edb9f215fef0e4
#
_cell.length_a   1.000
_cell.length_b   1.000
_cell.length_c   1.000
_cell.angle_alpha   90.00
_cell.angle_beta   90.00
_cell.angle_gamma   90.00
#
_symmetry.space_group_name_H-M   'P 1'
#
loop_
_entity.id
_entity.type
_entity.pdbx_description
1 polymer ?
#
loop_
_entity_poly.entity_id
_entity_poly.type
_entity_poly.pdbx_seq_one_letter_code
_entity_poly.pdbx_strand_id
1 'polypeptide(L)'
;PDFPRYTIADMVRAQYLLLTRHLGVGRLKGVAGGSMGGHQTLQWICDYPDFMDWAIPIATGPSSTGRVVGIWGLMSETIKADPAYRGGYYTEQPKDALRRAFMGTYLWYFAPAYYQLEYRSPEAVMKGLEDAGMGNATADANDVVWRNDAMISFNVENKLRAVKAKTLVVGVNDALREADAPDLG
;
A
#
# COMPACT_ATOMS: atom_id res chain seq x y z
N PRO A 1 -12.04 14.09 -9.97
CA PRO A 1 -11.59 15.35 -9.42
C PRO A 1 -10.30 15.85 -10.04
N ASP A 2 -10.09 17.16 -9.89
CA ASP A 2 -9.05 17.91 -10.60
C ASP A 2 -7.67 17.82 -9.93
N PHE A 3 -7.57 17.12 -8.78
CA PHE A 3 -6.27 16.91 -8.14
C PHE A 3 -5.39 16.01 -9.02
N PRO A 4 -4.13 16.39 -9.29
CA PRO A 4 -3.25 15.61 -10.15
C PRO A 4 -2.96 14.24 -9.54
N ARG A 5 -2.90 13.22 -10.39
CA ARG A 5 -2.45 11.89 -9.98
C ARG A 5 -0.98 11.94 -9.61
N TYR A 6 -0.64 11.26 -8.53
CA TYR A 6 0.72 11.17 -8.03
C TYR A 6 1.18 9.70 -7.98
N THR A 7 2.48 9.52 -7.92
CA THR A 7 3.15 8.22 -7.85
C THR A 7 3.94 8.09 -6.55
N ILE A 8 4.47 6.90 -6.27
CA ILE A 8 5.43 6.71 -5.18
C ILE A 8 6.68 7.59 -5.38
N ALA A 9 7.11 7.78 -6.62
CA ALA A 9 8.23 8.67 -6.92
C ALA A 9 7.94 10.14 -6.56
N ASP A 10 6.71 10.61 -6.80
CA ASP A 10 6.30 11.97 -6.41
C ASP A 10 6.28 12.16 -4.90
N MET A 11 5.78 11.15 -4.15
CA MET A 11 5.80 11.17 -2.68
C MET A 11 7.24 11.28 -2.16
N VAL A 12 8.15 10.46 -2.68
CA VAL A 12 9.56 10.46 -2.29
C VAL A 12 10.25 11.77 -2.68
N ARG A 13 9.94 12.31 -3.86
CA ARG A 13 10.46 13.62 -4.29
C ARG A 13 10.01 14.74 -3.36
N ALA A 14 8.75 14.75 -2.94
CA ALA A 14 8.23 15.72 -1.98
C ALA A 14 8.99 15.66 -0.65
N GLN A 15 9.19 14.44 -0.12
CA GLN A 15 9.98 14.22 1.10
C GLN A 15 11.44 14.68 0.93
N TYR A 16 12.07 14.35 -0.19
CA TYR A 16 13.43 14.79 -0.50
C TYR A 16 13.56 16.32 -0.53
N LEU A 17 12.61 16.99 -1.16
CA LEU A 17 12.60 18.46 -1.22
C LEU A 17 12.37 19.09 0.16
N LEU A 18 11.48 18.51 0.97
CA LEU A 18 11.28 18.93 2.36
C LEU A 18 12.59 18.83 3.16
N LEU A 19 13.24 17.68 3.11
CA LEU A 19 14.48 17.45 3.84
C LEU A 19 15.60 18.40 3.39
N THR A 20 15.83 18.50 2.08
CA THR A 20 16.98 19.22 1.55
C THR A 20 16.78 20.73 1.50
N ARG A 21 15.63 21.20 1.04
CA ARG A 21 15.38 22.64 0.80
C ARG A 21 14.82 23.37 2.00
N HIS A 22 14.04 22.67 2.84
CA HIS A 22 13.36 23.31 3.95
C HIS A 22 14.03 23.01 5.30
N LEU A 23 14.46 21.76 5.52
CA LEU A 23 15.10 21.36 6.78
C LEU A 23 16.63 21.35 6.72
N GLY A 24 17.25 21.60 5.56
CA GLY A 24 18.71 21.66 5.41
C GLY A 24 19.42 20.32 5.63
N VAL A 25 18.72 19.20 5.52
CA VAL A 25 19.30 17.86 5.71
C VAL A 25 20.03 17.45 4.44
N GLY A 26 21.35 17.36 4.50
CA GLY A 26 22.20 16.99 3.36
C GLY A 26 22.36 15.48 3.15
N ARG A 27 22.13 14.66 4.18
CA ARG A 27 22.27 13.20 4.13
C ARG A 27 21.48 12.53 5.28
N LEU A 28 20.93 11.35 5.02
CA LEU A 28 20.29 10.50 6.03
C LEU A 28 21.24 9.39 6.47
N LYS A 29 21.10 8.92 7.69
CA LYS A 29 21.70 7.65 8.11
C LYS A 29 21.05 6.48 7.43
N GLY A 30 19.74 6.49 7.31
CA GLY A 30 19.00 5.44 6.61
C GLY A 30 17.53 5.78 6.46
N VAL A 31 16.85 4.93 5.69
CA VAL A 31 15.41 4.96 5.47
C VAL A 31 14.82 3.58 5.75
N ALA A 32 13.65 3.54 6.36
CA ALA A 32 12.93 2.30 6.60
C ALA A 32 11.43 2.51 6.43
N GLY A 33 10.72 1.50 5.96
CA GLY A 33 9.28 1.58 5.83
C GLY A 33 8.65 0.23 5.54
N GLY A 34 7.40 0.06 6.01
CA GLY A 34 6.59 -1.12 5.77
C GLY A 34 5.56 -0.92 4.68
N SER A 35 5.23 -1.98 3.92
CA SER A 35 4.20 -1.97 2.88
C SER A 35 4.44 -0.84 1.87
N MET A 36 3.52 0.12 1.71
CA MET A 36 3.70 1.31 0.88
C MET A 36 4.93 2.15 1.30
N GLY A 37 5.25 2.21 2.61
CA GLY A 37 6.50 2.81 3.09
C GLY A 37 7.74 2.04 2.63
N GLY A 38 7.62 0.74 2.40
CA GLY A 38 8.64 -0.08 1.78
C GLY A 38 8.84 0.26 0.29
N HIS A 39 7.75 0.49 -0.47
CA HIS A 39 7.85 1.03 -1.82
C HIS A 39 8.57 2.38 -1.84
N GLN A 40 8.23 3.29 -0.91
CA GLN A 40 8.93 4.57 -0.79
C GLN A 40 10.40 4.36 -0.41
N THR A 41 10.73 3.43 0.48
CA THR A 41 12.11 3.09 0.84
C THR A 41 12.91 2.64 -0.38
N LEU A 42 12.35 1.74 -1.20
CA LEU A 42 12.97 1.29 -2.45
C LEU A 42 13.11 2.44 -3.46
N GLN A 43 12.08 3.28 -3.59
CA GLN A 43 12.15 4.46 -4.46
C GLN A 43 13.25 5.44 -4.01
N TRP A 44 13.40 5.67 -2.68
CA TRP A 44 14.43 6.50 -2.11
C TRP A 44 15.83 6.07 -2.51
N ILE A 45 16.16 4.78 -2.33
CA ILE A 45 17.50 4.26 -2.63
C ILE A 45 17.80 4.16 -4.13
N CYS A 46 16.75 4.10 -4.96
CA CYS A 46 16.88 4.10 -6.41
C CYS A 46 17.08 5.52 -6.98
N ASP A 47 16.31 6.50 -6.49
CA ASP A 47 16.35 7.86 -7.05
C ASP A 47 17.43 8.73 -6.38
N TYR A 48 17.82 8.45 -5.13
CA TYR A 48 18.81 9.20 -4.37
C TYR A 48 19.87 8.27 -3.75
N PRO A 49 20.64 7.51 -4.58
CA PRO A 49 21.52 6.43 -4.09
C PRO A 49 22.66 6.90 -3.17
N ASP A 50 23.04 8.18 -3.24
CA ASP A 50 24.11 8.76 -2.42
C ASP A 50 23.59 9.48 -1.17
N PHE A 51 22.26 9.51 -0.96
CA PHE A 51 21.67 10.33 0.11
C PHE A 51 21.58 9.61 1.46
N MET A 52 21.80 8.27 1.51
CA MET A 52 21.72 7.48 2.75
C MET A 52 22.76 6.36 2.81
N ASP A 53 23.04 5.89 4.03
CA ASP A 53 23.98 4.81 4.26
C ASP A 53 23.33 3.42 4.19
N TRP A 54 22.06 3.29 4.65
CA TRP A 54 21.34 2.02 4.67
C TRP A 54 19.84 2.18 4.41
N ALA A 55 19.17 1.05 4.12
CA ALA A 55 17.73 1.01 3.90
C ALA A 55 17.11 -0.30 4.42
N ILE A 56 15.87 -0.23 4.93
CA ILE A 56 15.11 -1.40 5.37
C ILE A 56 13.70 -1.36 4.78
N PRO A 57 13.49 -1.87 3.55
CA PRO A 57 12.15 -2.10 3.02
C PRO A 57 11.54 -3.35 3.69
N ILE A 58 10.32 -3.23 4.22
CA ILE A 58 9.63 -4.27 4.99
C ILE A 58 8.32 -4.63 4.30
N ALA A 59 8.03 -5.91 4.14
CA ALA A 59 6.79 -6.43 3.56
C ALA A 59 6.45 -5.79 2.20
N THR A 60 7.43 -5.71 1.31
CA THR A 60 7.31 -5.09 -0.01
C THR A 60 8.23 -5.73 -1.03
N GLY A 61 7.97 -5.48 -2.32
CA GLY A 61 8.82 -5.87 -3.44
C GLY A 61 9.19 -4.68 -4.31
N PRO A 62 10.07 -4.87 -5.31
CA PRO A 62 10.51 -3.81 -6.21
C PRO A 62 9.46 -3.40 -7.25
N SER A 63 8.40 -4.16 -7.38
CA SER A 63 7.24 -3.86 -8.23
C SER A 63 5.97 -4.42 -7.61
N SER A 64 4.84 -3.84 -7.96
CA SER A 64 3.52 -4.36 -7.62
C SER A 64 3.06 -5.30 -8.73
N THR A 65 2.80 -6.57 -8.39
CA THR A 65 2.38 -7.59 -9.35
C THR A 65 1.32 -8.51 -8.75
N GLY A 66 0.70 -9.34 -9.59
CA GLY A 66 -0.18 -10.43 -9.20
C GLY A 66 -1.29 -10.00 -8.24
N ARG A 67 -1.42 -10.74 -7.15
CA ARG A 67 -2.49 -10.57 -6.16
C ARG A 67 -2.48 -9.18 -5.49
N VAL A 68 -1.32 -8.56 -5.31
CA VAL A 68 -1.20 -7.22 -4.72
C VAL A 68 -1.93 -6.17 -5.58
N VAL A 69 -1.71 -6.21 -6.90
CA VAL A 69 -2.44 -5.36 -7.86
C VAL A 69 -3.94 -5.65 -7.80
N GLY A 70 -4.32 -6.94 -7.73
CA GLY A 70 -5.74 -7.35 -7.65
C GLY A 70 -6.44 -6.80 -6.42
N ILE A 71 -5.82 -6.87 -5.24
CA ILE A 71 -6.40 -6.37 -3.98
C ILE A 71 -6.67 -4.87 -4.04
N TRP A 72 -5.66 -4.07 -4.41
CA TRP A 72 -5.80 -2.61 -4.44
C TRP A 72 -6.68 -2.15 -5.59
N GLY A 73 -6.65 -2.88 -6.72
CA GLY A 73 -7.58 -2.64 -7.84
C GLY A 73 -9.02 -2.89 -7.45
N LEU A 74 -9.32 -4.05 -6.83
CA LEU A 74 -10.67 -4.38 -6.38
C LEU A 74 -11.18 -3.38 -5.34
N MET A 75 -10.33 -2.96 -4.41
CA MET A 75 -10.67 -1.92 -3.45
C MET A 75 -11.10 -0.62 -4.13
N SER A 76 -10.33 -0.16 -5.10
CA SER A 76 -10.63 1.04 -5.88
C SER A 76 -11.92 0.88 -6.69
N GLU A 77 -12.11 -0.24 -7.35
CA GLU A 77 -13.33 -0.51 -8.13
C GLU A 77 -14.57 -0.62 -7.24
N THR A 78 -14.47 -1.19 -6.04
CA THR A 78 -15.57 -1.20 -5.06
C THR A 78 -16.02 0.22 -4.69
N ILE A 79 -15.07 1.14 -4.51
CA ILE A 79 -15.37 2.54 -4.20
C ILE A 79 -15.98 3.23 -5.42
N LYS A 80 -15.37 3.08 -6.61
CA LYS A 80 -15.80 3.75 -7.85
C LYS A 80 -17.17 3.28 -8.34
N ALA A 81 -17.53 2.02 -8.07
CA ALA A 81 -18.82 1.45 -8.49
C ALA A 81 -20.01 1.98 -7.67
N ASP A 82 -19.77 2.58 -6.51
CA ASP A 82 -20.83 3.13 -5.69
C ASP A 82 -21.38 4.43 -6.29
N PRO A 83 -22.71 4.56 -6.51
CA PRO A 83 -23.29 5.79 -7.04
C PRO A 83 -22.99 7.05 -6.23
N ALA A 84 -22.75 6.91 -4.91
CA ALA A 84 -22.40 8.03 -4.05
C ALA A 84 -20.98 8.58 -4.32
N TYR A 85 -20.10 7.80 -4.97
CA TYR A 85 -18.76 8.25 -5.34
C TYR A 85 -18.77 9.33 -6.44
N ARG A 86 -19.74 9.31 -7.35
CA ARG A 86 -19.94 10.32 -8.41
C ARG A 86 -18.68 10.62 -9.23
N GLY A 87 -17.87 9.60 -9.55
CA GLY A 87 -16.61 9.82 -10.25
C GLY A 87 -15.58 10.64 -9.44
N GLY A 88 -15.74 10.71 -8.13
CA GLY A 88 -14.89 11.49 -7.23
C GLY A 88 -15.40 12.89 -6.89
N TYR A 89 -16.55 13.32 -7.44
CA TYR A 89 -17.19 14.63 -7.15
C TYR A 89 -18.32 14.50 -6.12
N TYR A 90 -18.08 13.75 -5.05
CA TYR A 90 -19.04 13.62 -3.94
C TYR A 90 -19.01 14.86 -3.05
N THR A 91 -20.15 15.17 -2.45
CA THR A 91 -20.29 16.22 -1.43
C THR A 91 -20.17 15.67 -0.01
N GLU A 92 -20.53 14.39 0.14
CA GLU A 92 -20.34 13.61 1.36
C GLU A 92 -19.57 12.34 1.03
N GLN A 93 -18.70 11.92 1.92
CA GLN A 93 -17.90 10.69 1.73
C GLN A 93 -18.82 9.48 1.47
N PRO A 94 -18.51 8.65 0.47
CA PRO A 94 -19.25 7.40 0.20
C PRO A 94 -18.90 6.34 1.24
N LYS A 95 -19.39 6.54 2.48
CA LYS A 95 -19.01 5.74 3.65
C LYS A 95 -19.28 4.25 3.48
N ASP A 96 -20.39 3.89 2.85
CA ASP A 96 -20.74 2.49 2.60
C ASP A 96 -19.81 1.84 1.58
N ALA A 97 -19.38 2.57 0.56
CA ALA A 97 -18.39 2.09 -0.39
C ALA A 97 -17.04 1.85 0.29
N LEU A 98 -16.58 2.83 1.08
CA LEU A 98 -15.36 2.72 1.88
C LEU A 98 -15.44 1.52 2.83
N ARG A 99 -16.51 1.40 3.59
CA ARG A 99 -16.73 0.28 4.51
C ARG A 99 -16.59 -1.07 3.80
N ARG A 100 -17.32 -1.28 2.69
CA ARG A 100 -17.25 -2.52 1.89
C ARG A 100 -15.86 -2.78 1.33
N ALA A 101 -15.21 -1.75 0.82
CA ALA A 101 -13.87 -1.85 0.26
C ALA A 101 -12.84 -2.29 1.31
N PHE A 102 -12.89 -1.71 2.51
CA PHE A 102 -12.02 -2.10 3.62
C PHE A 102 -12.36 -3.47 4.20
N MET A 103 -13.64 -3.86 4.29
CA MET A 103 -14.04 -5.22 4.67
C MET A 103 -13.40 -6.27 3.76
N GLY A 104 -13.50 -6.08 2.44
CA GLY A 104 -12.90 -7.00 1.46
C GLY A 104 -11.38 -7.05 1.55
N THR A 105 -10.74 -5.89 1.73
CA THR A 105 -9.28 -5.80 1.82
C THR A 105 -8.76 -6.40 3.13
N TYR A 106 -9.53 -6.33 4.23
CA TYR A 106 -9.13 -6.88 5.53
C TYR A 106 -8.84 -8.38 5.48
N LEU A 107 -9.56 -9.14 4.65
CA LEU A 107 -9.33 -10.59 4.45
C LEU A 107 -7.92 -10.95 3.95
N TRP A 108 -7.16 -9.95 3.48
CA TRP A 108 -5.81 -10.16 2.93
C TRP A 108 -4.69 -9.67 3.85
N TYR A 109 -5.03 -9.09 5.01
CA TYR A 109 -4.02 -8.53 5.91
C TYR A 109 -3.30 -9.57 6.76
N PHE A 110 -3.96 -10.69 7.05
CA PHE A 110 -3.42 -11.73 7.92
C PHE A 110 -3.42 -13.10 7.24
N ALA A 111 -2.62 -14.01 7.77
CA ALA A 111 -2.59 -15.39 7.32
C ALA A 111 -3.95 -16.09 7.59
N PRO A 112 -4.35 -17.07 6.76
CA PRO A 112 -5.61 -17.81 6.99
C PRO A 112 -5.75 -18.38 8.40
N ALA A 113 -4.65 -18.86 8.99
CA ALA A 113 -4.63 -19.38 10.35
C ALA A 113 -5.05 -18.35 11.40
N TYR A 114 -4.73 -17.07 11.20
CA TYR A 114 -5.17 -15.98 12.09
C TYR A 114 -6.70 -15.92 12.17
N TYR A 115 -7.37 -15.94 11.02
CA TYR A 115 -8.83 -15.88 10.98
C TYR A 115 -9.49 -17.11 11.63
N GLN A 116 -8.90 -18.30 11.50
CA GLN A 116 -9.39 -19.53 12.14
C GLN A 116 -9.22 -19.52 13.66
N LEU A 117 -8.17 -18.88 14.16
CA LEU A 117 -7.90 -18.79 15.59
C LEU A 117 -8.72 -17.68 16.26
N GLU A 118 -8.79 -16.52 15.61
CA GLU A 118 -9.42 -15.31 16.17
C GLU A 118 -10.95 -15.37 16.05
N TYR A 119 -11.47 -15.85 14.92
CA TYR A 119 -12.90 -15.84 14.62
C TYR A 119 -13.45 -17.26 14.54
N ARG A 120 -14.04 -17.74 15.62
CA ARG A 120 -14.48 -19.15 15.75
C ARG A 120 -15.92 -19.42 15.34
N SER A 121 -16.64 -18.42 14.85
CA SER A 121 -17.98 -18.58 14.28
C SER A 121 -18.18 -17.67 13.07
N PRO A 122 -19.12 -18.00 12.18
CA PRO A 122 -19.46 -17.14 11.05
C PRO A 122 -19.83 -15.70 11.47
N GLU A 123 -20.57 -15.56 12.57
CA GLU A 123 -20.98 -14.27 13.11
C GLU A 123 -19.78 -13.46 13.60
N ALA A 124 -18.80 -14.12 14.25
CA ALA A 124 -17.55 -13.45 14.69
C ALA A 124 -16.72 -12.95 13.50
N VAL A 125 -16.61 -13.75 12.42
CA VAL A 125 -15.94 -13.32 11.18
C VAL A 125 -16.64 -12.08 10.62
N MET A 126 -17.95 -12.14 10.41
CA MET A 126 -18.70 -11.03 9.83
C MET A 126 -18.62 -9.77 10.67
N LYS A 127 -18.66 -9.91 12.00
CA LYS A 127 -18.47 -8.79 12.92
C LYS A 127 -17.05 -8.18 12.80
N GLY A 128 -16.02 -9.01 12.76
CA GLY A 128 -14.62 -8.54 12.61
C GLY A 128 -14.40 -7.79 11.30
N LEU A 129 -14.99 -8.27 10.19
CA LEU A 129 -14.96 -7.55 8.91
C LEU A 129 -15.70 -6.21 8.99
N GLU A 130 -16.89 -6.19 9.61
CA GLU A 130 -17.67 -4.96 9.78
C GLU A 130 -16.90 -3.94 10.63
N ASP A 131 -16.34 -4.35 11.76
CA ASP A 131 -15.54 -3.48 12.63
C ASP A 131 -14.33 -2.90 11.88
N ALA A 132 -13.65 -3.71 11.07
CA ALA A 132 -12.54 -3.25 10.21
C ALA A 132 -13.01 -2.26 9.14
N GLY A 133 -14.16 -2.51 8.51
CA GLY A 133 -14.76 -1.61 7.52
C GLY A 133 -15.15 -0.28 8.13
N MET A 134 -15.86 -0.31 9.27
CA MET A 134 -16.31 0.90 9.98
C MET A 134 -15.14 1.75 10.50
N GLY A 135 -14.10 1.12 11.03
CA GLY A 135 -12.90 1.82 11.50
C GLY A 135 -12.20 2.65 10.41
N ASN A 136 -12.40 2.29 9.14
CA ASN A 136 -11.79 2.97 7.99
C ASN A 136 -12.78 3.79 7.14
N ALA A 137 -14.06 3.80 7.48
CA ALA A 137 -15.09 4.54 6.73
C ALA A 137 -14.96 6.07 6.81
N THR A 138 -14.04 6.57 7.63
CA THR A 138 -13.71 8.00 7.74
C THR A 138 -12.61 8.45 6.79
N ALA A 139 -12.00 7.53 6.04
CA ALA A 139 -11.00 7.86 5.01
C ALA A 139 -11.64 8.69 3.89
N ASP A 140 -10.83 9.51 3.22
CA ASP A 140 -11.27 10.15 1.98
C ASP A 140 -11.22 9.16 0.81
N ALA A 141 -12.33 9.01 0.09
CA ALA A 141 -12.45 8.03 -0.98
C ALA A 141 -11.49 8.31 -2.16
N ASN A 142 -11.26 9.58 -2.49
CA ASN A 142 -10.30 9.94 -3.53
C ASN A 142 -8.87 9.63 -3.08
N ASP A 143 -8.51 9.94 -1.85
CA ASP A 143 -7.19 9.60 -1.30
C ASP A 143 -6.93 8.10 -1.35
N VAL A 144 -7.93 7.28 -1.00
CA VAL A 144 -7.81 5.82 -1.09
C VAL A 144 -7.57 5.38 -2.53
N VAL A 145 -8.34 5.88 -3.48
CA VAL A 145 -8.20 5.52 -4.91
C VAL A 145 -6.84 5.98 -5.47
N TRP A 146 -6.44 7.24 -5.22
CA TRP A 146 -5.15 7.77 -5.69
C TRP A 146 -3.96 7.01 -5.10
N ARG A 147 -3.99 6.73 -3.80
CA ARG A 147 -2.98 5.92 -3.12
C ARG A 147 -2.86 4.52 -3.71
N ASN A 148 -3.99 3.87 -3.98
CA ASN A 148 -4.01 2.54 -4.58
C ASN A 148 -3.43 2.58 -6.01
N ASP A 149 -3.80 3.58 -6.81
CA ASP A 149 -3.25 3.76 -8.16
C ASP A 149 -1.72 3.96 -8.11
N ALA A 150 -1.21 4.75 -7.15
CA ALA A 150 0.23 4.96 -6.95
C ALA A 150 0.95 3.67 -6.57
N MET A 151 0.33 2.82 -5.72
CA MET A 151 0.90 1.51 -5.35
C MET A 151 0.86 0.52 -6.52
N ILE A 152 -0.25 0.44 -7.26
CA ILE A 152 -0.42 -0.46 -8.40
C ILE A 152 0.61 -0.17 -9.50
N SER A 153 0.88 1.11 -9.74
CA SER A 153 1.83 1.54 -10.79
C SER A 153 3.30 1.47 -10.37
N PHE A 154 3.60 1.08 -9.12
CA PHE A 154 4.96 1.07 -8.61
C PHE A 154 5.81 0.00 -9.27
N ASN A 155 6.97 0.42 -9.82
CA ASN A 155 8.00 -0.47 -10.35
C ASN A 155 9.36 0.25 -10.38
N VAL A 156 10.36 -0.30 -9.69
CA VAL A 156 11.75 0.18 -9.69
C VAL A 156 12.76 -0.90 -10.08
N GLU A 157 12.32 -2.03 -10.63
CA GLU A 157 13.19 -3.16 -10.95
C GLU A 157 14.37 -2.77 -11.84
N ASN A 158 14.12 -1.95 -12.85
CA ASN A 158 15.14 -1.46 -13.76
C ASN A 158 16.14 -0.48 -13.13
N LYS A 159 15.84 0.06 -11.94
CA LYS A 159 16.67 1.02 -11.20
C LYS A 159 17.50 0.35 -10.09
N LEU A 160 17.23 -0.89 -9.73
CA LEU A 160 17.89 -1.58 -8.60
C LEU A 160 19.41 -1.61 -8.70
N ARG A 161 19.97 -1.65 -9.91
CA ARG A 161 21.43 -1.64 -10.13
C ARG A 161 22.11 -0.34 -9.69
N ALA A 162 21.37 0.74 -9.51
CA ALA A 162 21.89 2.02 -9.05
C ALA A 162 22.01 2.11 -7.52
N VAL A 163 21.42 1.19 -6.77
CA VAL A 163 21.38 1.18 -5.31
C VAL A 163 22.79 1.04 -4.73
N LYS A 164 23.16 1.97 -3.83
CA LYS A 164 24.45 1.98 -3.12
C LYS A 164 24.29 1.74 -1.63
N ALA A 165 23.12 2.04 -1.06
CA ALA A 165 22.83 1.86 0.36
C ALA A 165 22.90 0.38 0.75
N LYS A 166 23.44 0.10 1.93
CA LYS A 166 23.35 -1.25 2.53
C LYS A 166 21.88 -1.55 2.82
N THR A 167 21.34 -2.57 2.18
CA THR A 167 19.90 -2.84 2.22
C THR A 167 19.61 -4.16 2.93
N LEU A 168 18.76 -4.10 3.97
CA LEU A 168 18.16 -5.27 4.61
C LEU A 168 16.70 -5.38 4.16
N VAL A 169 16.39 -6.39 3.36
CA VAL A 169 15.01 -6.67 2.95
C VAL A 169 14.35 -7.58 3.97
N VAL A 170 13.25 -7.11 4.57
CA VAL A 170 12.46 -7.89 5.53
C VAL A 170 11.18 -8.38 4.83
N GLY A 171 11.14 -9.68 4.51
CA GLY A 171 9.94 -10.34 3.97
C GLY A 171 8.99 -10.79 5.07
N VAL A 172 7.69 -10.86 4.75
CA VAL A 172 6.67 -11.50 5.59
C VAL A 172 6.29 -12.82 4.93
N ASN A 173 6.53 -13.93 5.61
CA ASN A 173 6.50 -15.26 5.01
C ASN A 173 5.08 -15.75 4.69
N ASP A 174 4.05 -15.31 5.43
CA ASP A 174 2.67 -15.82 5.31
C ASP A 174 1.65 -14.78 4.80
N ALA A 175 2.06 -13.55 4.65
CA ALA A 175 1.13 -12.45 4.36
C ALA A 175 0.72 -12.37 2.89
N LEU A 176 0.91 -13.25 2.01
CA LEU A 176 0.48 -13.21 0.59
C LEU A 176 1.26 -14.23 -0.27
N ARG A 177 1.64 -15.39 0.27
CA ARG A 177 2.33 -16.39 -0.54
C ARG A 177 1.40 -17.03 -1.55
N GLU A 178 1.82 -17.04 -2.80
CA GLU A 178 1.34 -17.94 -3.85
C GLU A 178 1.70 -19.42 -3.58
N ALA A 179 2.34 -19.75 -2.44
CA ALA A 179 2.96 -21.05 -2.18
C ALA A 179 1.98 -22.18 -1.83
N ASP A 180 0.70 -21.90 -1.67
CA ASP A 180 -0.33 -22.91 -1.39
C ASP A 180 -1.35 -23.07 -2.54
N ALA A 181 -1.02 -22.63 -3.75
CA ALA A 181 -1.77 -23.10 -4.90
C ALA A 181 -1.46 -24.60 -5.04
N PRO A 182 -2.45 -25.51 -4.91
CA PRO A 182 -2.21 -26.90 -5.23
C PRO A 182 -1.73 -26.96 -6.67
N ASP A 183 -0.66 -27.75 -6.87
CA ASP A 183 -0.19 -28.09 -8.21
C ASP A 183 -1.39 -28.72 -8.95
N LEU A 184 -2.09 -27.91 -9.74
CA LEU A 184 -3.16 -28.36 -10.61
C LEU A 184 -2.49 -28.92 -11.87
N GLY A 185 -1.82 -30.11 -11.69
CA GLY A 185 -1.20 -30.90 -12.75
C GLY A 185 -2.11 -31.19 -13.94
#